data_ddb6ea780300dd2e29055383acbd7988
#
_entry.id   ddb6ea780300dd2e29055383acbd7988
#
_cell.length_a   1.000
_cell.length_b   1.000
_cell.length_c   1.000
_cell.angle_alpha   90.00
_cell.angle_beta   90.00
_cell.angle_gamma   90.00
#
_symmetry.space_group_name_H-M   'P 1'
#
loop_
_entity.id
_entity.type
_entity.pdbx_description
1 polymer ?
#
loop_
_entity_poly.entity_id
_entity_poly.type
_entity_poly.pdbx_seq_one_letter_code
_entity_poly.pdbx_strand_id
1 'polypeptide(L)'
;ASEEPYHNALNEKLVRETIQLAEQVNHTEVHLIGAYPVTPINIAIELPEFDPTVYNDAIRGQHLLAMKALRQKFGISEKLTHVEKGLPEEVIPDLTEHLQAGVVVLGTVGRTGLSAAFLGNTAEQVIDHLRCDLLVIKPDDYRSPVEIDDDEDD
;
A
#
# COMPACT_ATOMS: atom_id res chain seq x y z
N ALA A 1 7.97 -18.93 -6.75
CA ALA A 1 8.30 -17.71 -7.47
C ALA A 1 7.83 -16.52 -6.67
N SER A 2 8.73 -15.66 -6.33
CA SER A 2 8.43 -14.53 -5.48
C SER A 2 7.69 -13.47 -6.27
N GLU A 3 6.58 -13.00 -5.74
CA GLU A 3 5.86 -11.82 -6.22
C GLU A 3 6.59 -10.54 -5.82
N GLU A 4 7.68 -10.68 -5.08
CA GLU A 4 8.43 -9.59 -4.48
C GLU A 4 8.94 -8.55 -5.48
N PRO A 5 9.54 -8.92 -6.63
CA PRO A 5 9.96 -7.92 -7.61
C PRO A 5 8.81 -7.13 -8.20
N TYR A 6 7.64 -7.77 -8.37
CA TYR A 6 6.45 -7.12 -8.88
C TYR A 6 5.91 -6.09 -7.89
N HIS A 7 5.85 -6.46 -6.61
CA HIS A 7 5.41 -5.55 -5.56
C HIS A 7 6.38 -4.38 -5.39
N ASN A 8 7.68 -4.64 -5.51
CA ASN A 8 8.67 -3.58 -5.42
C ASN A 8 8.54 -2.58 -6.56
N ALA A 9 8.31 -3.05 -7.79
CA ALA A 9 8.10 -2.19 -8.94
C ALA A 9 6.85 -1.31 -8.77
N LEU A 10 5.77 -1.88 -8.25
CA LEU A 10 4.55 -1.14 -7.99
C LEU A 10 4.77 -0.10 -6.89
N ASN A 11 5.45 -0.47 -5.81
CA ASN A 11 5.74 0.46 -4.72
C ASN A 11 6.57 1.64 -5.20
N GLU A 12 7.57 1.38 -6.03
CA GLU A 12 8.38 2.45 -6.60
C GLU A 12 7.58 3.36 -7.52
N LYS A 13 6.71 2.79 -8.34
CA LYS A 13 5.80 3.56 -9.19
C LYS A 13 4.90 4.45 -8.35
N LEU A 14 4.33 3.90 -7.27
CA LEU A 14 3.50 4.64 -6.33
C LEU A 14 4.21 5.88 -5.79
N VAL A 15 5.41 5.69 -5.28
CA VAL A 15 6.17 6.80 -4.69
C VAL A 15 6.53 7.83 -5.74
N ARG A 16 6.98 7.40 -6.90
CA ARG A 16 7.36 8.31 -7.99
C ARG A 16 6.19 9.17 -8.43
N GLU A 17 5.03 8.56 -8.67
CA GLU A 17 3.85 9.30 -9.10
C GLU A 17 3.28 10.19 -8.00
N THR A 18 3.38 9.76 -6.74
CA THR A 18 2.95 10.58 -5.62
C THR A 18 3.82 11.83 -5.47
N ILE A 19 5.14 11.67 -5.63
CA ILE A 19 6.05 12.81 -5.59
C ILE A 19 5.73 13.80 -6.71
N GLN A 20 5.48 13.30 -7.91
CA GLN A 20 5.12 14.16 -9.05
C GLN A 20 3.82 14.92 -8.78
N LEU A 21 2.83 14.23 -8.19
CA LEU A 21 1.57 14.88 -7.82
C LEU A 21 1.80 15.97 -6.77
N ALA A 22 2.61 15.68 -5.75
CA ALA A 22 2.91 16.63 -4.69
C ALA A 22 3.60 17.88 -5.22
N GLU A 23 4.48 17.72 -6.19
CA GLU A 23 5.16 18.86 -6.84
C GLU A 23 4.19 19.77 -7.59
N GLN A 24 3.11 19.20 -8.14
CA GLN A 24 2.09 19.95 -8.84
C GLN A 24 1.15 20.69 -7.88
N VAL A 25 1.09 20.28 -6.62
CA VAL A 25 0.16 20.83 -5.62
C VAL A 25 0.91 21.60 -4.53
N ASN A 26 1.83 22.48 -4.91
CA ASN A 26 2.52 23.42 -4.03
C ASN A 26 3.34 22.79 -2.89
N HIS A 27 4.20 21.84 -3.22
CA HIS A 27 5.19 21.28 -2.29
C HIS A 27 4.60 20.62 -1.05
N THR A 28 3.54 19.87 -1.23
CA THR A 28 2.94 19.05 -0.18
C THR A 28 3.93 17.96 0.27
N GLU A 29 3.99 17.69 1.55
CA GLU A 29 4.80 16.60 2.07
C GLU A 29 4.27 15.25 1.62
N VAL A 30 5.19 14.33 1.26
CA VAL A 30 4.84 12.96 0.92
C VAL A 30 5.20 12.07 2.09
N HIS A 31 4.20 11.37 2.63
CA HIS A 31 4.37 10.40 3.70
C HIS A 31 4.22 8.99 3.14
N LEU A 32 5.01 8.06 3.65
CA LEU A 32 4.90 6.64 3.30
C LEU A 32 4.28 5.88 4.46
N ILE A 33 3.28 5.08 4.18
CA ILE A 33 2.59 4.29 5.19
C ILE A 33 2.68 2.81 4.84
N GLY A 34 3.12 2.01 5.80
CA GLY A 34 3.09 0.56 5.71
C GLY A 34 2.33 -0.01 6.89
N ALA A 35 1.39 -0.90 6.63
CA ALA A 35 0.66 -1.63 7.65
C ALA A 35 1.07 -3.10 7.59
N TYR A 36 1.30 -3.71 8.75
CA TYR A 36 1.63 -5.13 8.81
C TYR A 36 0.64 -5.86 9.72
N PRO A 37 0.33 -7.14 9.40
CA PRO A 37 -0.71 -7.85 10.10
C PRO A 37 -0.33 -8.23 11.52
N VAL A 38 -1.35 -8.36 12.37
CA VAL A 38 -1.21 -8.90 13.73
C VAL A 38 -1.27 -10.42 13.64
N THR A 39 -0.49 -11.12 14.49
CA THR A 39 -0.54 -12.58 14.57
C THR A 39 -1.95 -13.02 14.99
N PRO A 40 -2.59 -13.95 14.25
CA PRO A 40 -3.88 -14.47 14.64
C PRO A 40 -3.81 -15.20 16.00
N ILE A 41 -4.80 -14.96 16.84
CA ILE A 41 -4.85 -15.55 18.19
C ILE A 41 -4.87 -17.08 18.14
N ASN A 42 -5.58 -17.66 17.18
CA ASN A 42 -5.70 -19.11 17.06
C ASN A 42 -4.35 -19.79 16.79
N ILE A 43 -3.43 -19.14 16.11
CA ILE A 43 -2.09 -19.69 15.89
C ILE A 43 -1.35 -19.81 17.23
N ALA A 44 -1.43 -18.81 18.08
CA ALA A 44 -0.80 -18.85 19.40
C ALA A 44 -1.38 -19.93 20.29
N ILE A 45 -2.67 -20.24 20.16
CA ILE A 45 -3.35 -21.29 20.91
C ILE A 45 -2.94 -22.68 20.41
N GLU A 46 -2.87 -22.86 19.09
CA GLU A 46 -2.57 -24.16 18.47
C GLU A 46 -1.09 -24.54 18.58
N LEU A 47 -0.21 -23.57 18.69
CA LEU A 47 1.24 -23.78 18.80
C LEU A 47 1.75 -23.16 20.10
N PRO A 48 1.70 -23.92 21.22
CA PRO A 48 2.08 -23.36 22.54
C PRO A 48 3.52 -22.86 22.62
N GLU A 49 4.41 -23.37 21.78
CA GLU A 49 5.83 -22.95 21.73
C GLU A 49 6.01 -21.70 20.85
N PHE A 50 4.99 -21.29 20.14
CA PHE A 50 5.03 -20.11 19.28
C PHE A 50 4.99 -18.85 20.14
N ASP A 51 5.99 -17.97 19.94
CA ASP A 51 6.03 -16.68 20.63
C ASP A 51 5.56 -15.59 19.67
N PRO A 52 4.34 -15.05 19.88
CA PRO A 52 3.80 -13.99 19.02
C PRO A 52 4.67 -12.74 19.00
N THR A 53 5.33 -12.41 20.12
CA THR A 53 6.17 -11.22 20.21
C THR A 53 7.37 -11.32 19.28
N VAL A 54 8.06 -12.46 19.29
CA VAL A 54 9.21 -12.69 18.41
C VAL A 54 8.78 -12.65 16.94
N TYR A 55 7.65 -13.29 16.62
CA TYR A 55 7.13 -13.31 15.27
C TYR A 55 6.76 -11.91 14.78
N ASN A 56 6.04 -11.15 15.62
CA ASN A 56 5.62 -9.80 15.27
C ASN A 56 6.81 -8.86 15.10
N ASP A 57 7.83 -9.00 15.94
CA ASP A 57 9.05 -8.21 15.81
C ASP A 57 9.79 -8.52 14.52
N ALA A 58 9.82 -9.78 14.09
CA ALA A 58 10.43 -10.17 12.82
C ALA A 58 9.69 -9.58 11.63
N ILE A 59 8.35 -9.64 11.65
CA ILE A 59 7.51 -9.05 10.60
C ILE A 59 7.71 -7.53 10.54
N ARG A 60 7.68 -6.89 11.70
CA ARG A 60 7.93 -5.43 11.79
C ARG A 60 9.30 -5.07 11.22
N GLY A 61 10.32 -5.85 11.57
CA GLY A 61 11.67 -5.63 11.06
C GLY A 61 11.75 -5.70 9.54
N GLN A 62 11.08 -6.67 8.93
CA GLN A 62 11.02 -6.80 7.47
C GLN A 62 10.35 -5.57 6.83
N HIS A 63 9.23 -5.10 7.40
CA HIS A 63 8.55 -3.92 6.89
C HIS A 63 9.38 -2.65 7.06
N LEU A 64 10.10 -2.53 8.18
CA LEU A 64 11.00 -1.39 8.40
C LEU A 64 12.15 -1.36 7.39
N LEU A 65 12.74 -2.53 7.09
CA LEU A 65 13.81 -2.63 6.09
C LEU A 65 13.31 -2.28 4.68
N ALA A 66 12.14 -2.78 4.31
CA ALA A 66 11.54 -2.47 3.01
C ALA A 66 11.22 -0.98 2.90
N MET A 67 10.68 -0.40 3.97
CA MET A 67 10.37 1.03 4.01
C MET A 67 11.65 1.87 3.92
N LYS A 68 12.70 1.47 4.63
CA LYS A 68 13.99 2.16 4.58
C LYS A 68 14.58 2.17 3.17
N ALA A 69 14.55 1.01 2.49
CA ALA A 69 15.05 0.92 1.13
C ALA A 69 14.27 1.84 0.19
N LEU A 70 12.95 1.85 0.33
CA LEU A 70 12.08 2.66 -0.51
C LEU A 70 12.29 4.16 -0.27
N ARG A 71 12.31 4.59 1.00
CA ARG A 71 12.49 6.00 1.31
C ARG A 71 13.87 6.53 0.90
N GLN A 72 14.91 5.71 1.05
CA GLN A 72 16.27 6.12 0.68
C GLN A 72 16.40 6.31 -0.82
N LYS A 73 15.74 5.46 -1.59
CA LYS A 73 15.74 5.57 -3.05
C LYS A 73 15.18 6.92 -3.53
N PHE A 74 14.19 7.44 -2.84
CA PHE A 74 13.50 8.67 -3.24
C PHE A 74 13.85 9.87 -2.36
N GLY A 75 14.80 9.73 -1.44
CA GLY A 75 15.22 10.84 -0.59
C GLY A 75 14.18 11.30 0.41
N ILE A 76 13.32 10.40 0.87
CA ILE A 76 12.27 10.73 1.84
C ILE A 76 12.82 10.54 3.26
N SER A 77 12.59 11.54 4.12
CA SER A 77 13.04 11.51 5.50
C SER A 77 12.35 10.40 6.30
N GLU A 78 13.08 9.80 7.23
CA GLU A 78 12.53 8.76 8.10
C GLU A 78 11.31 9.24 8.88
N LYS A 79 11.29 10.50 9.31
CA LYS A 79 10.15 11.05 10.07
C LYS A 79 8.86 11.14 9.26
N LEU A 80 8.94 11.03 7.93
CA LEU A 80 7.78 11.02 7.05
C LEU A 80 7.35 9.59 6.70
N THR A 81 7.92 8.58 7.36
CA THR A 81 7.56 7.18 7.14
C THR A 81 6.90 6.61 8.38
N HIS A 82 5.89 5.78 8.16
CA HIS A 82 5.06 5.22 9.21
C HIS A 82 4.87 3.74 8.95
N VAL A 83 5.33 2.89 9.87
CA VAL A 83 5.13 1.45 9.81
C VAL A 83 4.36 1.06 11.06
N GLU A 84 3.10 0.70 10.89
CA GLU A 84 2.18 0.45 11.98
C GLU A 84 1.61 -0.96 11.94
N LYS A 85 1.38 -1.52 13.11
CA LYS A 85 0.74 -2.82 13.25
C LYS A 85 -0.78 -2.65 13.12
N GLY A 86 -1.40 -3.49 12.30
CA GLY A 86 -2.85 -3.50 12.15
C GLY A 86 -3.29 -3.71 10.72
N LEU A 87 -4.60 -3.73 10.53
CA LEU A 87 -5.18 -3.88 9.21
C LEU A 87 -5.08 -2.57 8.42
N PRO A 88 -4.78 -2.64 7.12
CA PRO A 88 -4.69 -1.42 6.30
C PRO A 88 -5.94 -0.54 6.37
N GLU A 89 -7.13 -1.15 6.40
CA GLU A 89 -8.40 -0.41 6.47
C GLU A 89 -8.61 0.33 7.78
N GLU A 90 -7.80 0.03 8.80
CA GLU A 90 -7.81 0.74 10.07
C GLU A 90 -6.63 1.71 10.17
N VAL A 91 -5.43 1.23 9.83
CA VAL A 91 -4.19 2.00 9.95
C VAL A 91 -4.19 3.20 9.01
N ILE A 92 -4.58 3.00 7.75
CA ILE A 92 -4.50 4.06 6.74
C ILE A 92 -5.47 5.20 7.05
N PRO A 93 -6.75 4.96 7.33
CA PRO A 93 -7.65 6.06 7.68
C PRO A 93 -7.23 6.80 8.94
N ASP A 94 -6.79 6.09 9.97
CA ASP A 94 -6.35 6.71 11.23
C ASP A 94 -5.14 7.62 11.03
N LEU A 95 -4.13 7.14 10.30
CA LEU A 95 -2.94 7.94 10.04
C LEU A 95 -3.22 9.13 9.12
N THR A 96 -4.04 8.95 8.10
CA THR A 96 -4.36 10.04 7.19
C THR A 96 -5.15 11.14 7.88
N GLU A 97 -6.03 10.79 8.80
CA GLU A 97 -6.73 11.76 9.61
C GLU A 97 -5.78 12.50 10.55
N HIS A 98 -4.90 11.76 11.21
CA HIS A 98 -3.90 12.32 12.12
C HIS A 98 -2.93 13.27 11.40
N LEU A 99 -2.51 12.90 10.20
CA LEU A 99 -1.60 13.69 9.37
C LEU A 99 -2.31 14.80 8.59
N GLN A 100 -3.63 14.83 8.62
CA GLN A 100 -4.44 15.77 7.84
C GLN A 100 -4.13 15.67 6.34
N ALA A 101 -4.04 14.44 5.85
CA ALA A 101 -3.74 14.20 4.44
C ALA A 101 -4.89 14.64 3.55
N GLY A 102 -4.56 15.24 2.43
CA GLY A 102 -5.55 15.61 1.42
C GLY A 102 -5.84 14.49 0.44
N VAL A 103 -4.85 13.64 0.18
CA VAL A 103 -4.96 12.53 -0.78
C VAL A 103 -4.21 11.34 -0.24
N VAL A 104 -4.80 10.15 -0.39
CA VAL A 104 -4.12 8.87 -0.17
C VAL A 104 -3.89 8.23 -1.53
N VAL A 105 -2.69 7.73 -1.74
CA VAL A 105 -2.33 7.03 -2.98
C VAL A 105 -2.08 5.57 -2.65
N LEU A 106 -2.83 4.67 -3.27
CA LEU A 106 -2.71 3.22 -3.08
C LEU A 106 -2.41 2.53 -4.40
N GLY A 107 -1.60 1.48 -4.33
CA GLY A 107 -1.44 0.58 -5.45
C GLY A 107 -2.38 -0.60 -5.34
N THR A 108 -2.85 -1.08 -6.46
CA THR A 108 -3.58 -2.33 -6.49
C THR A 108 -2.82 -3.36 -7.30
N VAL A 109 -2.80 -4.58 -6.79
CA VAL A 109 -2.31 -5.72 -7.56
C VAL A 109 -3.50 -6.25 -8.35
N GLY A 110 -3.59 -5.86 -9.62
CA GLY A 110 -4.66 -6.34 -10.48
C GLY A 110 -4.52 -7.85 -10.66
N ARG A 111 -5.54 -8.59 -10.26
CA ARG A 111 -5.61 -10.02 -10.56
C ARG A 111 -6.30 -10.21 -11.87
N THR A 112 -5.78 -11.12 -12.67
CA THR A 112 -6.35 -11.46 -13.95
C THR A 112 -7.78 -12.00 -13.80
N GLY A 113 -8.67 -11.61 -14.68
CA GLY A 113 -10.05 -12.09 -14.71
C GLY A 113 -11.05 -11.29 -13.89
N LEU A 114 -10.60 -10.26 -13.18
CA LEU A 114 -11.51 -9.39 -12.45
C LEU A 114 -11.99 -8.24 -13.33
N SER A 115 -13.18 -7.73 -13.02
CA SER A 115 -13.75 -6.65 -13.82
C SER A 115 -12.93 -5.36 -13.70
N ALA A 116 -13.03 -4.51 -14.71
CA ALA A 116 -12.32 -3.22 -14.72
C ALA A 116 -12.71 -2.31 -13.56
N ALA A 117 -13.87 -2.54 -12.96
CA ALA A 117 -14.37 -1.76 -11.83
C ALA A 117 -13.81 -2.23 -10.48
N PHE A 118 -13.11 -3.36 -10.46
CA PHE A 118 -12.59 -3.91 -9.21
C PHE A 118 -11.31 -3.20 -8.80
N LEU A 119 -11.30 -2.60 -7.62
CA LEU A 119 -10.17 -1.83 -7.10
C LEU A 119 -9.20 -2.64 -6.25
N GLY A 120 -9.59 -3.85 -5.83
CA GLY A 120 -8.83 -4.66 -4.89
C GLY A 120 -9.40 -4.58 -3.49
N ASN A 121 -9.21 -5.64 -2.71
CA ASN A 121 -9.80 -5.75 -1.38
C ASN A 121 -9.36 -4.62 -0.44
N THR A 122 -8.06 -4.33 -0.41
CA THR A 122 -7.54 -3.30 0.49
C THR A 122 -8.10 -1.93 0.13
N ALA A 123 -8.09 -1.57 -1.16
CA ALA A 123 -8.60 -0.27 -1.59
C ALA A 123 -10.08 -0.12 -1.29
N GLU A 124 -10.88 -1.16 -1.54
CA GLU A 124 -12.31 -1.11 -1.27
C GLU A 124 -12.61 -0.95 0.23
N GLN A 125 -11.87 -1.64 1.08
CA GLN A 125 -12.04 -1.52 2.52
C GLN A 125 -11.58 -0.17 3.06
N VAL A 126 -10.48 0.36 2.52
CA VAL A 126 -9.98 1.67 2.92
C VAL A 126 -10.94 2.79 2.53
N ILE A 127 -11.54 2.71 1.34
CA ILE A 127 -12.50 3.73 0.85
C ILE A 127 -13.64 3.96 1.84
N ASP A 128 -14.15 2.89 2.45
CA ASP A 128 -15.29 2.99 3.35
C ASP A 128 -14.98 3.82 4.61
N HIS A 129 -13.71 3.97 4.95
CA HIS A 129 -13.28 4.66 6.18
C HIS A 129 -12.50 5.94 5.92
N LEU A 130 -12.13 6.23 4.67
CA LEU A 130 -11.37 7.44 4.35
C LEU A 130 -12.26 8.68 4.33
N ARG A 131 -11.68 9.78 4.82
CA ARG A 131 -12.32 11.10 4.78
C ARG A 131 -11.64 12.05 3.79
N CYS A 132 -10.65 11.55 3.06
CA CYS A 132 -9.95 12.32 2.04
C CYS A 132 -10.03 11.59 0.70
N ASP A 133 -9.51 12.22 -0.34
CA ASP A 133 -9.52 11.64 -1.68
C ASP A 133 -8.59 10.44 -1.77
N LEU A 134 -8.94 9.50 -2.62
CA LEU A 134 -8.15 8.31 -2.89
C LEU A 134 -7.80 8.24 -4.37
N LEU A 135 -6.50 8.09 -4.64
CA LEU A 135 -6.00 7.81 -5.97
C LEU A 135 -5.46 6.39 -5.99
N VAL A 136 -5.95 5.58 -6.91
CA VAL A 136 -5.52 4.19 -7.05
C VAL A 136 -4.65 4.07 -8.30
N ILE A 137 -3.44 3.54 -8.10
CA ILE A 137 -2.47 3.34 -9.19
C ILE A 137 -2.36 1.86 -9.47
N LYS A 138 -2.41 1.51 -10.74
CA LYS A 138 -2.28 0.14 -11.22
C LYS A 138 -0.86 -0.12 -11.72
N PRO A 139 -0.40 -1.38 -11.70
CA PRO A 139 0.92 -1.70 -12.25
C PRO A 139 1.00 -1.40 -13.74
N ASP A 140 2.22 -1.20 -14.24
CA ASP A 140 2.46 -0.90 -15.66
C ASP A 140 2.00 -2.01 -16.58
N ASP A 141 2.05 -3.26 -16.13
CA ASP A 141 1.62 -4.41 -16.92
C ASP A 141 0.12 -4.70 -16.80
N TYR A 142 -0.63 -3.85 -16.09
CA TYR A 142 -2.07 -4.01 -15.97
C TYR A 142 -2.75 -3.74 -17.31
N ARG A 143 -3.65 -4.66 -17.68
CA ARG A 143 -4.50 -4.49 -18.87
C ARG A 143 -5.95 -4.54 -18.44
N SER A 144 -6.66 -3.47 -18.75
CA SER A 144 -8.08 -3.41 -18.49
C SER A 144 -8.83 -4.25 -19.54
N PRO A 145 -9.82 -5.06 -19.12
CA PRO A 145 -10.68 -5.74 -20.09
C PRO A 145 -11.41 -4.80 -21.05
N VAL A 146 -11.60 -3.54 -20.64
CA VAL A 146 -12.26 -2.54 -21.47
C VAL A 146 -11.39 -2.10 -22.65
N GLU A 147 -10.06 -2.11 -22.48
CA GLU A 147 -9.13 -1.75 -23.57
C GLU A 147 -9.17 -2.72 -24.75
N ILE A 148 -9.51 -3.98 -24.47
CA ILE A 148 -9.62 -4.99 -25.51
C ILE A 148 -10.82 -4.70 -26.41
N ASP A 149 -11.91 -4.21 -25.86
CA ASP A 149 -13.12 -3.86 -26.60
C ASP A 149 -12.91 -2.63 -27.49
N ASP A 150 -12.10 -1.67 -27.04
CA ASP A 150 -11.77 -0.47 -27.81
C ASP A 150 -10.96 -0.80 -29.07
N ASP A 151 -10.10 -1.81 -29.00
CA ASP A 151 -9.28 -2.25 -30.13
C ASP A 151 -10.13 -2.98 -31.19
N GLU A 152 -11.28 -3.50 -30.85
CA GLU A 152 -12.18 -4.20 -31.77
C GLU A 152 -13.05 -3.24 -32.57
N ASP A 153 -13.22 -2.02 -32.11
CA ASP A 153 -14.07 -1.03 -32.78
C ASP A 153 -13.37 -0.32 -33.96
N ASP A 154 -12.13 -0.64 -34.17
CA ASP A 154 -11.39 -0.19 -35.34
C ASP A 154 -11.58 -1.15 -36.54
#